data_3d35e39671d262c5ff1fa823cd173b38
#
_entry.id   3d35e39671d262c5ff1fa823cd173b38
#
_cell.length_a   1.000
_cell.length_b   1.000
_cell.length_c   1.000
_cell.angle_alpha   90.00
_cell.angle_beta   90.00
_cell.angle_gamma   90.00
#
_symmetry.space_group_name_H-M   'P 1'
#
loop_
_entity.id
_entity.type
_entity.pdbx_description
1 polymer ?
#
loop_
_entity_poly.entity_id
_entity_poly.type
_entity_poly.pdbx_seq_one_letter_code
_entity_poly.pdbx_strand_id
1 'polypeptide(L)'
;MGSVKKSVAAFLGGAIMVTSAWAGASLAPAGRGAQATAKAPLAAAPAFEPGQPFDPADLPDGYVLAGAAKQSLEPQPAKYGGTWEKDHDKCATLSEAEFNNFTGDPISEGDHLVTAGSPWPENPNCIYMGGFGIGPMNPVSSWDQELGLWVRALALKDRQGDDLVMVILDAEGYFWDYAHKCSDCGIKEITQQLADDPSLGLKPENIIIGATHAHSSLDLIGGWGFVPDWYMKQVGDTIRATARAAIASERPAVLEYGEEMARPYNHERRDSYRAAEEQQLGWLRAYAPHGQSHTGDTVFTMGAYAAHPTTMGTDGGKAHPDWPGRFEKDVENRFGGIGLFFNTGLGNMSSSGGLGGMSEKLSTLIPDVGHGSDVTSPDIKTTRTTWQQPVTNVPLTALGEPGFFDHKFTQTPATVDTGEDAEKHQCVSASPISTEVASSAARIGDVAITASPGEVFSNLTNTIKENSGAGITFPLAQTNDALGYMPQSFEMSQVGQQGLGFVDQLTGYAGINYEDSYAIDKCFGDMAMETALQQLGSLK
;
A
#
# COMPACT_ATOMS: atom_id res chain seq x y z
N MET A 1 -22.85 45.99 -28.49
CA MET A 1 -24.20 46.62 -28.30
C MET A 1 -25.19 45.51 -28.03
N GLY A 2 -25.87 45.57 -26.89
CA GLY A 2 -27.00 44.69 -26.60
C GLY A 2 -26.87 43.98 -25.23
N SER A 3 -27.00 44.76 -24.18
CA SER A 3 -27.25 44.33 -22.78
C SER A 3 -28.62 43.67 -22.69
N VAL A 4 -28.74 42.51 -21.99
CA VAL A 4 -30.01 42.07 -21.42
C VAL A 4 -29.85 41.78 -19.96
N LYS A 5 -30.71 42.50 -19.21
CA LYS A 5 -30.73 42.60 -17.75
C LYS A 5 -31.35 41.38 -17.07
N LYS A 6 -30.93 41.19 -15.85
CA LYS A 6 -31.46 40.35 -14.77
C LYS A 6 -32.99 40.45 -14.60
N SER A 7 -33.60 39.33 -14.24
CA SER A 7 -34.86 39.32 -13.49
C SER A 7 -34.75 38.34 -12.32
N VAL A 8 -34.76 38.90 -11.12
CA VAL A 8 -34.98 38.26 -9.84
C VAL A 8 -36.48 38.06 -9.66
N ALA A 9 -36.93 36.86 -9.36
CA ALA A 9 -38.26 36.62 -8.81
C ALA A 9 -38.10 35.89 -7.45
N ALA A 10 -38.45 36.64 -6.41
CA ALA A 10 -38.61 36.11 -5.06
C ALA A 10 -39.94 35.37 -4.96
N PHE A 11 -39.95 34.18 -4.35
CA PHE A 11 -41.15 33.58 -3.81
C PHE A 11 -40.98 33.41 -2.30
N LEU A 12 -41.75 34.23 -1.58
CA LEU A 12 -42.06 34.09 -0.16
C LEU A 12 -43.24 33.10 -0.02
N GLY A 13 -43.14 32.20 0.95
CA GLY A 13 -44.34 31.47 1.35
C GLY A 13 -44.07 30.24 2.24
N GLY A 14 -44.29 30.40 3.54
CA GLY A 14 -44.92 29.42 4.37
C GLY A 14 -44.01 28.51 5.25
N ALA A 15 -43.56 29.03 6.38
CA ALA A 15 -43.08 28.22 7.49
C ALA A 15 -44.27 27.53 8.19
N ILE A 16 -44.30 26.21 8.15
CA ILE A 16 -45.13 25.43 9.10
C ILE A 16 -44.14 24.85 10.14
N MET A 17 -44.20 25.46 11.34
CA MET A 17 -43.52 24.87 12.51
C MET A 17 -44.32 23.67 12.98
N VAL A 18 -43.72 22.48 12.85
CA VAL A 18 -44.11 21.31 13.62
C VAL A 18 -43.14 21.17 14.77
N THR A 19 -43.56 21.61 15.94
CA THR A 19 -42.85 21.37 17.19
C THR A 19 -43.11 19.95 17.66
N SER A 20 -42.19 19.04 17.33
CA SER A 20 -42.10 17.74 18.00
C SER A 20 -41.15 17.88 19.19
N ALA A 21 -41.74 17.87 20.40
CA ALA A 21 -40.99 17.78 21.65
C ALA A 21 -40.29 16.42 21.72
N TRP A 22 -38.99 16.41 21.49
CA TRP A 22 -38.14 15.28 21.86
C TRP A 22 -37.65 15.49 23.28
N ALA A 23 -38.11 14.65 24.19
CA ALA A 23 -37.58 14.57 25.55
C ALA A 23 -36.10 14.14 25.43
N GLY A 24 -35.20 15.07 25.71
CA GLY A 24 -33.78 14.84 25.79
C GLY A 24 -33.45 13.87 26.93
N ALA A 25 -33.24 12.63 26.64
CA ALA A 25 -32.49 11.75 27.52
C ALA A 25 -31.00 12.12 27.33
N SER A 26 -30.48 12.92 28.25
CA SER A 26 -29.05 13.15 28.39
C SER A 26 -28.40 11.82 28.78
N LEU A 27 -27.88 11.11 27.81
CA LEU A 27 -26.89 10.08 28.06
C LEU A 27 -25.57 10.79 28.38
N ALA A 28 -25.30 10.92 29.67
CA ALA A 28 -23.97 11.25 30.14
C ALA A 28 -23.00 10.21 29.56
N PRO A 29 -21.84 10.61 29.02
CA PRO A 29 -20.83 9.67 28.63
C PRO A 29 -20.38 8.93 29.89
N ALA A 30 -20.67 7.63 29.96
CA ALA A 30 -20.08 6.77 30.97
C ALA A 30 -18.56 6.73 30.67
N GLY A 31 -17.86 7.71 31.23
CA GLY A 31 -16.42 7.65 31.37
C GLY A 31 -16.09 6.50 32.31
N ARG A 32 -16.01 5.30 31.76
CA ARG A 32 -15.21 4.24 32.39
C ARG A 32 -13.75 4.64 32.19
N GLY A 33 -13.23 5.37 33.13
CA GLY A 33 -11.82 5.32 33.41
C GLY A 33 -11.51 3.86 33.76
N ALA A 34 -11.17 3.05 32.74
CA ALA A 34 -10.52 1.78 32.98
C ALA A 34 -9.22 2.13 33.72
N GLN A 35 -9.18 1.90 35.02
CA GLN A 35 -7.91 1.80 35.74
C GLN A 35 -7.13 0.74 34.95
N ALA A 36 -6.05 1.17 34.31
CA ALA A 36 -5.13 0.26 33.65
C ALA A 36 -4.67 -0.73 34.73
N THR A 37 -5.20 -1.93 34.70
CA THR A 37 -4.71 -3.02 35.52
C THR A 37 -3.26 -3.22 35.12
N ALA A 38 -2.34 -3.14 36.09
CA ALA A 38 -0.93 -3.37 35.82
C ALA A 38 -0.79 -4.72 35.10
N LYS A 39 -0.13 -4.71 33.92
CA LYS A 39 0.15 -5.95 33.17
C LYS A 39 0.95 -6.92 34.05
N ALA A 40 0.72 -8.22 33.88
CA ALA A 40 1.55 -9.22 34.53
C ALA A 40 3.03 -9.08 34.06
N PRO A 41 4.01 -9.33 34.93
CA PRO A 41 5.40 -9.31 34.52
C PRO A 41 5.64 -10.29 33.35
N LEU A 42 6.48 -9.87 32.39
CA LEU A 42 6.92 -10.73 31.28
C LEU A 42 7.78 -11.89 31.82
N ALA A 43 7.90 -12.97 31.06
CA ALA A 43 8.94 -13.95 31.26
C ALA A 43 10.31 -13.25 31.18
N ALA A 44 11.32 -13.78 31.91
CA ALA A 44 12.65 -13.21 31.83
C ALA A 44 13.19 -13.32 30.39
N ALA A 45 13.71 -12.24 29.85
CA ALA A 45 14.34 -12.25 28.53
C ALA A 45 15.51 -13.25 28.55
N PRO A 46 15.66 -14.11 27.53
CA PRO A 46 16.78 -15.03 27.45
C PRO A 46 18.07 -14.26 27.21
N ALA A 47 19.20 -14.85 27.61
CA ALA A 47 20.50 -14.31 27.28
C ALA A 47 20.68 -14.31 25.75
N PHE A 48 20.99 -13.16 25.20
CA PHE A 48 21.21 -12.98 23.77
C PHE A 48 22.52 -12.22 23.53
N GLU A 49 23.32 -12.74 22.61
CA GLU A 49 24.53 -12.05 22.17
C GLU A 49 24.41 -11.70 20.69
N PRO A 50 24.48 -10.40 20.32
CA PRO A 50 24.36 -9.95 18.93
C PRO A 50 25.37 -10.68 18.02
N GLY A 51 24.84 -11.16 16.87
CA GLY A 51 25.65 -11.88 15.88
C GLY A 51 25.89 -13.36 16.16
N GLN A 52 25.33 -13.90 17.24
CA GLN A 52 25.31 -15.35 17.49
C GLN A 52 23.90 -15.89 17.11
N PRO A 53 23.85 -17.08 16.46
CA PRO A 53 22.58 -17.75 16.21
C PRO A 53 21.85 -18.02 17.54
N PHE A 54 20.57 -17.73 17.60
CA PHE A 54 19.71 -18.06 18.73
C PHE A 54 18.74 -19.17 18.31
N ASP A 55 18.61 -20.22 19.09
CA ASP A 55 17.66 -21.29 18.81
C ASP A 55 16.24 -20.80 19.17
N PRO A 56 15.31 -20.69 18.21
CA PRO A 56 13.93 -20.26 18.49
C PRO A 56 13.24 -21.12 19.55
N ALA A 57 13.59 -22.41 19.67
CA ALA A 57 13.02 -23.31 20.67
C ALA A 57 13.35 -22.90 22.12
N ASP A 58 14.40 -22.10 22.32
CA ASP A 58 14.80 -21.56 23.64
C ASP A 58 14.03 -20.28 24.03
N LEU A 59 13.15 -19.76 23.15
CA LEU A 59 12.33 -18.58 23.46
C LEU A 59 11.37 -18.88 24.62
N PRO A 60 11.24 -17.96 25.59
CA PRO A 60 10.17 -18.03 26.57
C PRO A 60 8.78 -17.86 25.96
N ASP A 61 7.76 -18.27 26.68
CA ASP A 61 6.38 -18.04 26.25
C ASP A 61 6.11 -16.54 26.04
N GLY A 62 5.43 -16.19 24.95
CA GLY A 62 5.13 -14.81 24.56
C GLY A 62 6.25 -14.08 23.81
N TYR A 63 7.39 -14.76 23.58
CA TYR A 63 8.50 -14.19 22.81
C TYR A 63 8.54 -14.70 21.37
N VAL A 64 9.10 -13.86 20.51
CA VAL A 64 9.52 -14.18 19.13
C VAL A 64 10.98 -13.74 18.94
N LEU A 65 11.62 -14.20 17.90
CA LEU A 65 12.74 -13.47 17.32
C LEU A 65 12.19 -12.37 16.43
N ALA A 66 12.63 -11.14 16.63
CA ALA A 66 12.24 -10.00 15.79
C ALA A 66 13.48 -9.25 15.30
N GLY A 67 13.51 -8.96 14.04
CA GLY A 67 14.55 -8.16 13.40
C GLY A 67 13.97 -7.10 12.47
N ALA A 68 14.74 -6.07 12.18
CA ALA A 68 14.36 -5.05 11.22
C ALA A 68 15.57 -4.38 10.59
N ALA A 69 15.42 -3.94 9.35
CA ALA A 69 16.47 -3.25 8.63
C ALA A 69 15.88 -2.24 7.64
N LYS A 70 16.69 -1.28 7.21
CA LYS A 70 16.38 -0.40 6.09
C LYS A 70 17.62 -0.14 5.24
N GLN A 71 17.42 -0.01 3.92
CA GLN A 71 18.46 0.36 2.96
C GLN A 71 17.95 1.43 2.00
N SER A 72 18.85 2.37 1.64
CA SER A 72 18.50 3.49 0.79
C SER A 72 18.25 3.06 -0.65
N LEU A 73 17.24 3.68 -1.27
CA LEU A 73 16.96 3.62 -2.71
C LEU A 73 17.68 4.73 -3.49
N GLU A 74 18.51 5.57 -2.85
CA GLU A 74 19.27 6.60 -3.56
C GLU A 74 20.06 5.98 -4.73
N PRO A 75 19.97 6.56 -5.94
CA PRO A 75 20.59 5.98 -7.14
C PRO A 75 22.09 5.79 -7.03
N GLN A 76 22.57 4.60 -7.35
CA GLN A 76 23.99 4.21 -7.34
C GLN A 76 24.48 3.82 -8.74
N PRO A 77 24.42 4.73 -9.74
CA PRO A 77 24.67 4.41 -11.14
C PRO A 77 26.07 3.81 -11.35
N ALA A 78 27.08 4.28 -10.66
CA ALA A 78 28.46 3.76 -10.78
C ALA A 78 28.55 2.28 -10.38
N LYS A 79 27.77 1.83 -9.40
CA LYS A 79 27.72 0.43 -8.94
C LYS A 79 26.99 -0.49 -9.93
N TYR A 80 25.99 0.04 -10.61
CA TYR A 80 25.10 -0.74 -11.49
C TYR A 80 25.35 -0.51 -12.98
N GLY A 81 26.44 0.18 -13.33
CA GLY A 81 26.83 0.38 -14.73
C GLY A 81 25.96 1.37 -15.51
N GLY A 82 25.30 2.27 -14.79
CA GLY A 82 24.39 3.26 -15.35
C GLY A 82 24.86 4.70 -15.26
N THR A 83 24.02 5.60 -15.69
CA THR A 83 24.13 7.05 -15.52
C THR A 83 22.79 7.58 -15.05
N TRP A 84 22.79 8.58 -14.18
CA TRP A 84 21.57 9.28 -13.79
C TRP A 84 21.61 10.70 -14.38
N GLU A 85 20.75 10.93 -15.39
CA GLU A 85 20.51 12.28 -15.93
C GLU A 85 19.58 13.04 -14.98
N LYS A 86 19.99 14.24 -14.61
CA LYS A 86 19.26 15.12 -13.69
C LYS A 86 18.69 16.36 -14.36
N ASP A 87 18.97 16.53 -15.64
CA ASP A 87 18.47 17.65 -16.42
C ASP A 87 17.06 17.35 -16.89
N HIS A 88 16.09 18.08 -16.35
CA HIS A 88 14.68 17.93 -16.66
C HIS A 88 14.42 17.97 -18.17
N ASP A 89 15.03 18.93 -18.89
CA ASP A 89 14.77 19.14 -20.32
C ASP A 89 15.32 18.02 -21.22
N LYS A 90 16.21 17.18 -20.68
CA LYS A 90 16.71 16.00 -21.38
C LYS A 90 15.87 14.73 -21.10
N CYS A 91 15.08 14.76 -20.06
CA CYS A 91 14.28 13.62 -19.59
C CYS A 91 12.79 13.80 -19.88
N ALA A 92 12.24 14.99 -19.67
CA ALA A 92 10.83 15.26 -19.91
C ALA A 92 10.50 15.16 -21.40
N THR A 93 9.54 14.32 -21.76
CA THR A 93 9.09 14.14 -23.14
C THR A 93 7.70 14.72 -23.40
N LEU A 94 6.98 15.07 -22.34
CA LEU A 94 5.68 15.73 -22.37
C LEU A 94 5.70 16.90 -21.38
N SER A 95 5.18 18.05 -21.77
CA SER A 95 4.88 19.13 -20.84
C SER A 95 3.47 18.98 -20.27
N GLU A 96 3.25 19.53 -19.07
CA GLU A 96 1.89 19.60 -18.48
C GLU A 96 0.89 20.30 -19.41
N ALA A 97 1.36 21.29 -20.17
CA ALA A 97 0.53 21.99 -21.16
C ALA A 97 0.15 21.08 -22.34
N GLU A 98 1.03 20.22 -22.80
CA GLU A 98 0.77 19.22 -23.85
C GLU A 98 -0.20 18.16 -23.35
N PHE A 99 -0.03 17.69 -22.12
CA PHE A 99 -0.95 16.75 -21.49
C PHE A 99 -2.37 17.35 -21.36
N ASN A 100 -2.48 18.59 -20.90
CA ASN A 100 -3.76 19.27 -20.75
C ASN A 100 -4.42 19.64 -22.10
N ASN A 101 -3.64 19.71 -23.18
CA ASN A 101 -4.13 19.93 -24.55
C ASN A 101 -4.47 18.62 -25.29
N PHE A 102 -4.32 17.46 -24.66
CA PHE A 102 -4.62 16.15 -25.24
C PHE A 102 -6.08 15.97 -25.68
N THR A 103 -6.92 16.92 -25.37
CA THR A 103 -8.36 16.92 -25.67
C THR A 103 -8.71 17.23 -27.13
N GLY A 104 -7.77 17.42 -28.03
CA GLY A 104 -8.11 17.88 -29.37
C GLY A 104 -7.31 17.39 -30.57
N ASP A 105 -6.03 17.12 -30.43
CA ASP A 105 -5.22 16.69 -31.58
C ASP A 105 -4.53 15.36 -31.30
N PRO A 106 -4.57 14.41 -32.25
CA PRO A 106 -3.73 13.21 -32.14
C PRO A 106 -2.27 13.69 -32.11
N ILE A 107 -1.50 13.15 -31.15
CA ILE A 107 -0.05 13.35 -31.06
C ILE A 107 0.53 13.11 -32.44
N SER A 108 1.11 14.12 -33.02
CA SER A 108 1.62 14.04 -34.39
C SER A 108 2.79 13.04 -34.45
N GLU A 109 2.84 12.30 -35.54
CA GLU A 109 3.89 11.29 -35.88
C GLU A 109 5.30 11.90 -36.00
N GLY A 110 5.74 12.61 -35.04
CA GLY A 110 7.03 13.30 -35.00
C GLY A 110 7.43 13.75 -33.60
N ASP A 111 6.49 13.77 -32.69
CA ASP A 111 6.70 14.15 -31.31
C ASP A 111 6.95 12.90 -30.44
N HIS A 112 8.11 12.34 -30.54
CA HIS A 112 8.82 11.47 -29.58
C HIS A 112 8.04 10.40 -28.78
N LEU A 113 6.84 10.05 -29.14
CA LEU A 113 6.02 9.08 -28.50
C LEU A 113 6.01 7.78 -29.29
N VAL A 114 6.84 6.86 -29.05
CA VAL A 114 6.80 5.49 -29.55
C VAL A 114 8.00 5.07 -30.38
N THR A 115 8.90 4.37 -29.77
CA THR A 115 9.72 3.37 -30.47
C THR A 115 9.12 1.99 -30.22
N ALA A 116 9.17 1.11 -31.20
CA ALA A 116 8.58 -0.22 -31.14
C ALA A 116 9.09 -0.99 -29.90
N GLY A 117 8.19 -1.33 -28.97
CA GLY A 117 8.48 -2.14 -27.80
C GLY A 117 8.42 -1.43 -26.44
N SER A 118 8.44 -0.11 -26.42
CA SER A 118 8.06 0.70 -25.24
C SER A 118 7.21 1.87 -25.71
N PRO A 119 6.12 2.20 -25.05
CA PRO A 119 5.28 3.32 -25.43
C PRO A 119 5.92 4.66 -25.10
N TRP A 120 6.87 4.67 -24.18
CA TRP A 120 7.63 5.85 -23.83
C TRP A 120 9.04 5.71 -24.38
N PRO A 121 9.66 6.80 -24.90
CA PRO A 121 11.05 6.75 -25.27
C PRO A 121 11.87 6.39 -24.05
N GLU A 122 12.47 5.21 -24.04
CA GLU A 122 13.41 4.85 -23.00
C GLU A 122 14.58 5.81 -23.04
N ASN A 123 14.67 6.68 -22.04
CA ASN A 123 15.94 7.31 -21.74
C ASN A 123 16.62 6.47 -20.66
N PRO A 124 17.64 5.66 -21.00
CA PRO A 124 18.28 4.73 -20.07
C PRO A 124 19.01 5.44 -18.92
N ASN A 125 19.00 6.76 -18.91
CA ASN A 125 19.64 7.59 -17.90
C ASN A 125 18.65 8.33 -16.99
N CYS A 126 17.37 8.36 -17.33
CA CYS A 126 16.34 9.10 -16.59
C CYS A 126 15.58 8.21 -15.63
N ILE A 127 15.32 8.73 -14.44
CA ILE A 127 14.45 8.12 -13.42
C ILE A 127 13.21 9.00 -13.35
N TYR A 128 12.02 8.41 -13.29
CA TYR A 128 10.75 9.16 -13.23
C TYR A 128 10.02 8.92 -11.93
N MET A 129 9.24 9.92 -11.51
CA MET A 129 8.27 9.81 -10.42
C MET A 129 6.95 9.32 -10.96
N GLY A 130 6.28 8.45 -10.20
CA GLY A 130 4.95 7.93 -10.49
C GLY A 130 3.82 8.77 -9.86
N GLY A 131 2.58 8.49 -10.26
CA GLY A 131 1.37 8.91 -9.56
C GLY A 131 0.75 10.24 -9.95
N PHE A 132 1.42 11.12 -10.71
CA PHE A 132 0.86 12.39 -11.18
C PHE A 132 0.96 12.53 -12.70
N GLY A 133 -0.18 12.82 -13.34
CA GLY A 133 -0.27 12.90 -14.79
C GLY A 133 -0.24 11.51 -15.44
N ILE A 134 0.16 11.44 -16.70
CA ILE A 134 0.39 10.20 -17.46
C ILE A 134 1.64 10.40 -18.32
N GLY A 135 2.52 9.42 -18.34
CA GLY A 135 3.73 9.45 -19.15
C GLY A 135 4.91 10.19 -18.53
N PRO A 136 6.03 10.31 -19.25
CA PRO A 136 7.32 10.76 -18.73
C PRO A 136 7.38 12.29 -18.53
N MET A 137 6.50 12.82 -17.67
CA MET A 137 6.40 14.24 -17.36
C MET A 137 7.25 14.65 -16.16
N ASN A 138 7.50 13.74 -15.23
CA ASN A 138 8.06 14.05 -13.91
C ASN A 138 9.42 13.37 -13.68
N PRO A 139 10.50 13.77 -14.39
CA PRO A 139 11.80 13.19 -14.18
C PRO A 139 12.38 13.57 -12.81
N VAL A 140 13.07 12.63 -12.18
CA VAL A 140 13.78 12.85 -10.91
C VAL A 140 15.09 13.57 -11.17
N SER A 141 15.20 14.82 -10.73
CA SER A 141 16.42 15.64 -10.81
C SER A 141 17.16 15.72 -9.47
N SER A 142 16.49 15.44 -8.36
CA SER A 142 17.07 15.48 -7.03
C SER A 142 16.41 14.46 -6.09
N TRP A 143 17.01 14.25 -4.94
CA TRP A 143 16.59 13.28 -3.94
C TRP A 143 16.36 13.99 -2.61
N ASP A 144 15.28 13.66 -1.90
CA ASP A 144 15.08 14.21 -0.56
C ASP A 144 16.18 13.72 0.39
N GLN A 145 16.92 14.67 0.99
CA GLN A 145 18.05 14.36 1.86
C GLN A 145 17.65 14.28 3.33
N GLU A 146 16.47 14.77 3.70
CA GLU A 146 15.99 14.73 5.09
C GLU A 146 15.35 13.38 5.41
N LEU A 147 14.44 12.92 4.56
CA LEU A 147 13.70 11.69 4.75
C LEU A 147 14.35 10.52 4.00
N GLY A 148 14.87 10.75 2.77
CA GLY A 148 15.31 9.69 1.86
C GLY A 148 14.15 8.85 1.37
N LEU A 149 14.42 7.98 0.39
CA LEU A 149 13.53 6.89 0.03
C LEU A 149 14.22 5.57 0.39
N TRP A 150 13.47 4.65 0.97
CA TRP A 150 14.03 3.45 1.57
C TRP A 150 13.28 2.18 1.14
N VAL A 151 13.97 1.07 1.19
CA VAL A 151 13.39 -0.24 1.41
C VAL A 151 13.52 -0.53 2.89
N ARG A 152 12.44 -0.93 3.53
CA ARG A 152 12.37 -1.29 4.95
C ARG A 152 11.84 -2.71 5.09
N ALA A 153 12.34 -3.46 6.04
CA ALA A 153 11.88 -4.82 6.30
C ALA A 153 11.79 -5.07 7.80
N LEU A 154 10.80 -5.88 8.17
CA LEU A 154 10.73 -6.58 9.44
C LEU A 154 10.81 -8.09 9.19
N ALA A 155 11.39 -8.82 10.14
CA ALA A 155 11.42 -10.26 10.17
C ALA A 155 10.98 -10.74 11.55
N LEU A 156 10.14 -11.77 11.58
CA LEU A 156 9.65 -12.43 12.77
C LEU A 156 9.86 -13.94 12.62
N LYS A 157 10.28 -14.58 13.69
CA LYS A 157 10.35 -16.03 13.78
C LYS A 157 9.79 -16.47 15.13
N ASP A 158 8.85 -17.40 15.11
CA ASP A 158 8.26 -17.94 16.33
C ASP A 158 9.10 -19.07 16.93
N ARG A 159 8.63 -19.60 18.04
CA ARG A 159 9.28 -20.68 18.78
C ARG A 159 9.35 -22.01 18.03
N GLN A 160 8.44 -22.23 17.07
CA GLN A 160 8.41 -23.39 16.20
C GLN A 160 9.36 -23.26 15.00
N GLY A 161 9.88 -22.07 14.78
CA GLY A 161 10.73 -21.73 13.67
C GLY A 161 9.95 -21.31 12.41
N ASP A 162 8.66 -20.99 12.57
CA ASP A 162 7.86 -20.43 11.49
C ASP A 162 8.17 -18.93 11.32
N ASP A 163 8.27 -18.49 10.08
CA ASP A 163 8.75 -17.17 9.70
C ASP A 163 7.68 -16.27 9.08
N LEU A 164 7.84 -14.96 9.29
CA LEU A 164 7.18 -13.91 8.51
C LEU A 164 8.18 -12.79 8.21
N VAL A 165 8.37 -12.47 6.95
CA VAL A 165 9.18 -11.34 6.48
C VAL A 165 8.28 -10.37 5.72
N MET A 166 8.25 -9.11 6.14
CA MET A 166 7.49 -8.08 5.44
C MET A 166 8.44 -6.99 4.97
N VAL A 167 8.30 -6.60 3.70
CA VAL A 167 9.11 -5.57 3.07
C VAL A 167 8.22 -4.50 2.50
N ILE A 168 8.56 -3.24 2.74
CA ILE A 168 7.90 -2.08 2.15
C ILE A 168 8.94 -1.18 1.49
N LEU A 169 8.62 -0.63 0.34
CA LEU A 169 9.50 0.30 -0.36
C LEU A 169 8.78 1.61 -0.65
N ASP A 170 9.54 2.72 -0.58
CA ASP A 170 9.06 4.06 -0.94
C ASP A 170 8.99 4.19 -2.46
N ALA A 171 7.89 3.71 -3.03
CA ALA A 171 7.57 3.76 -4.45
C ALA A 171 6.07 3.93 -4.64
N GLU A 172 5.65 4.32 -5.84
CA GLU A 172 4.25 4.40 -6.20
C GLU A 172 3.60 3.02 -6.23
N GLY A 173 4.27 2.02 -6.83
CA GLY A 173 3.85 0.64 -6.88
C GLY A 173 5.01 -0.29 -7.20
N TYR A 174 4.80 -1.61 -7.09
CA TYR A 174 5.76 -2.63 -7.46
C TYR A 174 5.03 -3.91 -7.86
N PHE A 175 5.34 -4.46 -9.06
CA PHE A 175 4.57 -5.55 -9.62
C PHE A 175 4.97 -6.94 -9.12
N TRP A 176 3.98 -7.82 -9.11
CA TRP A 176 4.15 -9.25 -8.93
C TRP A 176 5.05 -9.87 -10.01
N ASP A 177 4.77 -9.55 -11.27
CA ASP A 177 5.45 -10.11 -12.45
C ASP A 177 5.56 -9.03 -13.54
N TYR A 178 6.78 -8.77 -14.03
CA TYR A 178 7.05 -7.81 -15.10
C TYR A 178 7.03 -8.50 -16.47
N ALA A 179 6.47 -7.84 -17.48
CA ALA A 179 6.41 -8.36 -18.85
C ALA A 179 7.74 -8.18 -19.60
N HIS A 180 8.36 -7.03 -19.50
CA HIS A 180 9.51 -6.64 -20.32
C HIS A 180 10.69 -6.10 -19.51
N LYS A 181 10.42 -5.38 -18.40
CA LYS A 181 11.43 -4.60 -17.67
C LYS A 181 12.53 -5.47 -17.05
N CYS A 182 12.16 -6.61 -16.52
CA CYS A 182 13.08 -7.59 -15.99
C CYS A 182 12.45 -8.98 -15.92
N SER A 183 13.29 -9.99 -15.87
CA SER A 183 12.86 -11.38 -15.71
C SER A 183 13.09 -11.95 -14.31
N ASP A 184 13.65 -11.16 -13.40
CA ASP A 184 14.11 -11.63 -12.08
C ASP A 184 13.90 -10.61 -10.94
N CYS A 185 13.18 -9.54 -11.20
CA CYS A 185 12.98 -8.45 -10.25
C CYS A 185 11.53 -8.29 -9.78
N GLY A 186 10.56 -9.01 -10.28
CA GLY A 186 9.19 -9.01 -9.76
C GLY A 186 9.11 -9.56 -8.34
N ILE A 187 8.02 -9.27 -7.63
CA ILE A 187 7.79 -9.79 -6.27
C ILE A 187 7.85 -11.31 -6.28
N LYS A 188 7.27 -11.95 -7.30
CA LYS A 188 7.27 -13.40 -7.50
C LYS A 188 8.68 -13.97 -7.52
N GLU A 189 9.55 -13.41 -8.35
CA GLU A 189 10.93 -13.88 -8.51
C GLU A 189 11.76 -13.57 -7.26
N ILE A 190 11.59 -12.38 -6.66
CA ILE A 190 12.31 -12.00 -5.44
C ILE A 190 11.95 -12.92 -4.28
N THR A 191 10.66 -13.21 -4.07
CA THR A 191 10.23 -14.12 -3.00
C THR A 191 10.73 -15.53 -3.20
N GLN A 192 10.74 -16.01 -4.47
CA GLN A 192 11.30 -17.31 -4.80
C GLN A 192 12.82 -17.37 -4.56
N GLN A 193 13.57 -16.34 -4.98
CA GLN A 193 15.03 -16.27 -4.78
C GLN A 193 15.43 -16.22 -3.30
N LEU A 194 14.61 -15.58 -2.46
CA LEU A 194 14.83 -15.60 -1.01
C LEU A 194 14.50 -16.96 -0.40
N ALA A 195 13.44 -17.61 -0.89
CA ALA A 195 13.06 -18.95 -0.43
C ALA A 195 14.04 -20.04 -0.91
N ASP A 196 14.64 -19.88 -2.07
CA ASP A 196 15.65 -20.80 -2.62
C ASP A 196 17.01 -20.72 -1.88
N ASP A 197 17.20 -19.73 -1.01
CA ASP A 197 18.40 -19.65 -0.16
C ASP A 197 18.22 -20.52 1.10
N PRO A 198 18.89 -21.68 1.16
CA PRO A 198 18.69 -22.60 2.26
C PRO A 198 19.17 -22.06 3.62
N SER A 199 19.99 -21.00 3.61
CA SER A 199 20.46 -20.35 4.85
C SER A 199 19.37 -19.53 5.54
N LEU A 200 18.29 -19.16 4.82
CA LEU A 200 17.18 -18.38 5.37
C LEU A 200 16.04 -19.26 5.89
N GLY A 201 15.86 -20.47 5.36
CA GLY A 201 14.81 -21.40 5.77
C GLY A 201 13.38 -20.95 5.40
N LEU A 202 13.25 -19.93 4.54
CA LEU A 202 11.97 -19.34 4.16
C LEU A 202 11.23 -20.17 3.11
N LYS A 203 9.91 -19.98 3.08
CA LYS A 203 9.06 -20.36 1.96
C LYS A 203 8.52 -19.08 1.29
N PRO A 204 8.11 -19.14 0.02
CA PRO A 204 7.56 -17.94 -0.65
C PRO A 204 6.39 -17.30 0.11
N GLU A 205 5.51 -18.08 0.71
CA GLU A 205 4.35 -17.61 1.49
C GLU A 205 4.73 -16.89 2.80
N ASN A 206 5.98 -17.01 3.28
CA ASN A 206 6.47 -16.28 4.44
C ASN A 206 6.80 -14.82 4.14
N ILE A 207 6.79 -14.40 2.86
CA ILE A 207 7.34 -13.11 2.44
C ILE A 207 6.23 -12.25 1.83
N ILE A 208 5.97 -11.07 2.38
CA ILE A 208 5.04 -10.05 1.86
C ILE A 208 5.87 -8.83 1.44
N ILE A 209 5.70 -8.38 0.20
CA ILE A 209 6.39 -7.19 -0.33
C ILE A 209 5.35 -6.21 -0.82
N GLY A 210 5.49 -4.92 -0.48
CA GLY A 210 4.58 -3.87 -0.91
C GLY A 210 5.26 -2.53 -1.10
N ALA A 211 4.50 -1.55 -1.60
CA ALA A 211 4.93 -0.17 -1.80
C ALA A 211 4.10 0.79 -0.94
N THR A 212 4.70 1.89 -0.48
CA THR A 212 4.01 2.94 0.29
C THR A 212 3.00 3.71 -0.55
N HIS A 213 3.01 3.55 -1.87
CA HIS A 213 2.18 4.29 -2.83
C HIS A 213 2.43 5.81 -2.80
N ALA A 214 3.63 6.25 -2.45
CA ALA A 214 3.98 7.66 -2.45
C ALA A 214 4.09 8.19 -3.89
N HIS A 215 3.21 9.14 -4.26
CA HIS A 215 3.12 9.67 -5.62
C HIS A 215 4.28 10.61 -6.01
N SER A 216 5.06 11.07 -5.06
CA SER A 216 6.28 11.86 -5.31
C SER A 216 7.53 10.99 -5.29
N SER A 217 7.38 9.67 -5.44
CA SER A 217 8.45 8.69 -5.45
C SER A 217 8.60 8.01 -6.82
N LEU A 218 9.22 6.87 -6.86
CA LEU A 218 9.66 6.19 -8.08
C LEU A 218 8.52 5.55 -8.86
N ASP A 219 8.51 5.73 -10.18
CA ASP A 219 7.71 4.95 -11.11
C ASP A 219 8.37 3.59 -11.35
N LEU A 220 7.92 2.56 -10.66
CA LEU A 220 8.40 1.19 -10.83
C LEU A 220 7.40 0.31 -11.59
N ILE A 221 6.30 0.88 -12.09
CA ILE A 221 5.25 0.15 -12.81
C ILE A 221 5.10 0.56 -14.28
N GLY A 222 5.68 1.70 -14.69
CA GLY A 222 5.80 2.13 -16.09
C GLY A 222 4.80 3.17 -16.56
N GLY A 223 3.82 3.54 -15.72
CA GLY A 223 2.76 4.48 -16.09
C GLY A 223 3.24 5.91 -16.37
N TRP A 224 4.42 6.27 -15.88
CA TRP A 224 4.94 7.65 -15.89
C TRP A 224 6.35 7.79 -16.47
N GLY A 225 6.84 6.80 -17.18
CA GLY A 225 8.15 6.85 -17.86
C GLY A 225 9.16 5.82 -17.36
N PHE A 226 8.82 5.12 -16.29
CA PHE A 226 9.63 4.07 -15.70
C PHE A 226 10.94 4.54 -15.03
N VAL A 227 11.74 3.57 -14.65
CA VAL A 227 13.13 3.74 -14.22
C VAL A 227 14.04 2.93 -15.14
N PRO A 228 15.35 3.30 -15.27
CA PRO A 228 16.28 2.54 -16.09
C PRO A 228 16.50 1.11 -15.57
N ASP A 229 16.88 0.16 -16.45
CA ASP A 229 17.12 -1.24 -16.08
C ASP A 229 18.18 -1.39 -14.99
N TRP A 230 19.26 -0.59 -15.06
CA TRP A 230 20.27 -0.61 -14.00
C TRP A 230 19.70 -0.21 -12.64
N TYR A 231 18.72 0.71 -12.61
CA TYR A 231 18.09 1.14 -11.39
C TYR A 231 17.06 0.12 -10.90
N MET A 232 16.29 -0.49 -11.81
CA MET A 232 15.39 -1.60 -11.46
C MET A 232 16.15 -2.76 -10.82
N LYS A 233 17.35 -3.08 -11.37
CA LYS A 233 18.25 -4.05 -10.75
C LYS A 233 18.68 -3.62 -9.34
N GLN A 234 19.02 -2.34 -9.15
CA GLN A 234 19.34 -1.80 -7.82
C GLN A 234 18.18 -2.02 -6.84
N VAL A 235 16.94 -1.71 -7.25
CA VAL A 235 15.75 -1.87 -6.41
C VAL A 235 15.58 -3.33 -5.99
N GLY A 236 15.60 -4.28 -6.91
CA GLY A 236 15.49 -5.71 -6.62
C GLY A 236 16.61 -6.23 -5.69
N ASP A 237 17.86 -5.81 -5.93
CA ASP A 237 18.98 -6.16 -5.04
C ASP A 237 18.81 -5.55 -3.65
N THR A 238 18.28 -4.32 -3.56
CA THR A 238 18.04 -3.63 -2.28
C THR A 238 16.94 -4.32 -1.48
N ILE A 239 15.86 -4.76 -2.13
CA ILE A 239 14.78 -5.52 -1.48
C ILE A 239 15.34 -6.80 -0.85
N ARG A 240 16.07 -7.61 -1.65
CA ARG A 240 16.68 -8.86 -1.16
C ARG A 240 17.68 -8.63 -0.02
N ALA A 241 18.51 -7.61 -0.16
CA ALA A 241 19.51 -7.29 0.86
C ALA A 241 18.88 -6.79 2.16
N THR A 242 17.78 -6.01 2.08
CA THR A 242 17.07 -5.50 3.26
C THR A 242 16.35 -6.63 4.00
N ALA A 243 15.69 -7.55 3.27
CA ALA A 243 15.07 -8.74 3.86
C ALA A 243 16.11 -9.59 4.62
N ARG A 244 17.26 -9.89 3.99
CA ARG A 244 18.34 -10.62 4.64
C ARG A 244 18.91 -9.91 5.87
N ALA A 245 19.04 -8.59 5.80
CA ALA A 245 19.53 -7.79 6.93
C ALA A 245 18.54 -7.77 8.10
N ALA A 246 17.23 -7.74 7.81
CA ALA A 246 16.21 -7.86 8.86
C ALA A 246 16.30 -9.21 9.57
N ILE A 247 16.38 -10.32 8.82
CA ILE A 247 16.55 -11.68 9.37
C ILE A 247 17.83 -11.77 10.18
N ALA A 248 18.95 -11.27 9.65
CA ALA A 248 20.25 -11.32 10.34
C ALA A 248 20.28 -10.47 11.63
N SER A 249 19.34 -9.54 11.81
CA SER A 249 19.22 -8.70 13.02
C SER A 249 18.25 -9.24 14.06
N GLU A 250 17.66 -10.41 13.85
CA GLU A 250 16.70 -11.04 14.76
C GLU A 250 17.25 -11.21 16.16
N ARG A 251 16.44 -10.87 17.16
CA ARG A 251 16.72 -11.02 18.58
C ARG A 251 15.45 -11.30 19.36
N PRO A 252 15.54 -11.93 20.55
CA PRO A 252 14.37 -12.14 21.39
C PRO A 252 13.63 -10.83 21.70
N ALA A 253 12.34 -10.81 21.41
CA ALA A 253 11.47 -9.66 21.57
C ALA A 253 10.04 -10.09 21.92
N VAL A 254 9.25 -9.18 22.41
CA VAL A 254 7.80 -9.33 22.59
C VAL A 254 7.07 -8.42 21.62
N LEU A 255 5.84 -8.81 21.27
CA LEU A 255 4.99 -8.05 20.37
C LEU A 255 3.87 -7.38 21.15
N GLU A 256 3.58 -6.13 20.79
CA GLU A 256 2.39 -5.41 21.22
C GLU A 256 1.71 -4.74 20.04
N TYR A 257 0.39 -4.57 20.12
CA TYR A 257 -0.41 -3.96 19.07
C TYR A 257 -1.49 -3.04 19.64
N GLY A 258 -2.05 -2.21 18.78
CA GLY A 258 -3.19 -1.37 19.10
C GLY A 258 -3.80 -0.73 17.86
N GLU A 259 -4.95 -0.11 18.07
CA GLU A 259 -5.66 0.65 17.07
C GLU A 259 -6.14 1.96 17.68
N GLU A 260 -5.87 3.08 17.00
CA GLU A 260 -6.17 4.42 17.46
C GLU A 260 -7.05 5.16 16.45
N MET A 261 -8.05 5.89 16.93
CA MET A 261 -8.87 6.71 16.05
C MET A 261 -8.09 7.94 15.56
N ALA A 262 -7.87 8.01 14.26
CA ALA A 262 -7.01 9.01 13.60
C ALA A 262 -7.81 10.03 12.76
N ARG A 263 -8.88 10.59 13.34
CA ARG A 263 -9.65 11.69 12.72
C ARG A 263 -8.98 13.04 12.98
N PRO A 264 -8.98 13.98 12.07
CA PRO A 264 -9.54 14.03 10.69
C PRO A 264 -8.45 13.95 9.62
N TYR A 265 -7.54 12.98 9.67
CA TYR A 265 -6.33 12.95 8.82
C TYR A 265 -6.55 12.29 7.46
N ASN A 266 -7.71 11.71 7.25
CA ASN A 266 -8.18 11.24 5.94
C ASN A 266 -9.68 11.53 5.76
N HIS A 267 -10.14 11.40 4.52
CA HIS A 267 -11.54 11.47 4.16
C HIS A 267 -11.81 10.61 2.94
N GLU A 268 -13.02 10.07 2.86
CA GLU A 268 -13.52 9.41 1.67
C GLU A 268 -13.73 10.44 0.57
N ARG A 269 -13.27 10.16 -0.67
CA ARG A 269 -13.26 11.13 -1.77
C ARG A 269 -14.30 10.84 -2.85
N ARG A 270 -14.98 9.70 -2.78
CA ARG A 270 -16.05 9.34 -3.70
C ARG A 270 -17.39 9.63 -3.06
N ASP A 271 -18.32 10.23 -3.81
CA ASP A 271 -19.73 10.28 -3.46
C ASP A 271 -20.37 8.90 -3.70
N SER A 272 -19.86 7.87 -3.05
CA SER A 272 -20.39 6.52 -3.21
C SER A 272 -21.60 6.30 -2.30
N TYR A 273 -22.51 5.43 -2.73
CA TYR A 273 -23.76 5.11 -2.03
C TYR A 273 -23.51 4.55 -0.61
N ARG A 274 -22.35 3.98 -0.37
CA ARG A 274 -21.93 3.41 0.91
C ARG A 274 -20.55 3.91 1.30
N ALA A 275 -20.42 5.24 1.33
CA ALA A 275 -19.17 5.84 1.79
C ALA A 275 -18.73 5.22 3.12
N ALA A 276 -17.69 4.43 3.08
CA ALA A 276 -17.09 3.81 4.23
C ALA A 276 -15.74 4.48 4.49
N GLU A 277 -15.61 5.15 5.62
CA GLU A 277 -14.35 5.73 6.03
C GLU A 277 -13.57 4.72 6.87
N GLU A 278 -12.31 4.51 6.54
CA GLU A 278 -11.38 3.79 7.37
C GLU A 278 -10.47 4.80 8.06
N GLN A 279 -10.75 5.13 9.33
CA GLN A 279 -10.11 6.21 10.07
C GLN A 279 -9.26 5.72 11.25
N GLN A 280 -9.05 4.43 11.35
CA GLN A 280 -8.23 3.82 12.39
C GLN A 280 -6.78 3.70 11.92
N LEU A 281 -5.87 4.16 12.77
CA LEU A 281 -4.45 3.83 12.69
C LEU A 281 -4.21 2.54 13.46
N GLY A 282 -3.99 1.43 12.75
CA GLY A 282 -3.49 0.21 13.35
C GLY A 282 -1.97 0.28 13.52
N TRP A 283 -1.45 -0.35 14.57
CA TRP A 283 0.00 -0.43 14.75
C TRP A 283 0.41 -1.76 15.40
N LEU A 284 1.62 -2.21 15.05
CA LEU A 284 2.29 -3.39 15.62
C LEU A 284 3.73 -3.00 15.97
N ARG A 285 4.18 -3.36 17.17
CA ARG A 285 5.55 -3.08 17.64
C ARG A 285 6.21 -4.34 18.19
N ALA A 286 7.49 -4.50 17.86
CA ALA A 286 8.37 -5.43 18.54
C ALA A 286 9.37 -4.65 19.39
N TYR A 287 9.59 -5.10 20.64
CA TYR A 287 10.62 -4.55 21.50
C TYR A 287 11.30 -5.65 22.33
N ALA A 288 12.61 -5.47 22.61
CA ALA A 288 13.37 -6.33 23.50
C ALA A 288 13.21 -5.82 24.95
N PRO A 289 12.53 -6.56 25.84
CA PRO A 289 12.24 -6.09 27.18
C PRO A 289 13.48 -5.90 28.05
N HIS A 290 13.46 -4.89 28.92
CA HIS A 290 14.44 -4.74 29.99
C HIS A 290 14.04 -5.60 31.20
N GLY A 291 14.63 -6.77 31.30
CA GLY A 291 14.29 -7.75 32.33
C GLY A 291 12.88 -8.31 32.15
N GLN A 292 12.03 -8.18 33.16
CA GLN A 292 10.61 -8.61 33.13
C GLN A 292 9.63 -7.45 33.00
N SER A 293 10.11 -6.26 32.65
CA SER A 293 9.28 -5.07 32.50
C SER A 293 8.73 -4.95 31.08
N HIS A 294 7.59 -4.22 30.96
CA HIS A 294 7.04 -3.84 29.67
C HIS A 294 7.73 -2.58 29.09
N THR A 295 8.99 -2.33 29.46
CA THR A 295 9.85 -1.32 28.83
C THR A 295 11.00 -2.03 28.15
N GLY A 296 11.50 -1.49 27.05
CA GLY A 296 12.58 -2.15 26.30
C GLY A 296 13.00 -1.36 25.06
N ASP A 297 13.96 -1.92 24.35
CA ASP A 297 14.49 -1.32 23.13
C ASP A 297 13.65 -1.76 21.93
N THR A 298 13.03 -0.80 21.27
CA THR A 298 12.23 -1.06 20.05
C THR A 298 13.08 -1.69 18.96
N VAL A 299 12.56 -2.75 18.34
CA VAL A 299 13.10 -3.37 17.14
C VAL A 299 12.48 -2.71 15.92
N PHE A 300 11.15 -2.67 15.87
CA PHE A 300 10.39 -1.96 14.86
C PHE A 300 9.06 -1.42 15.41
N THR A 301 8.53 -0.41 14.73
CA THR A 301 7.14 0.04 14.86
C THR A 301 6.53 0.13 13.47
N MET A 302 5.55 -0.71 13.19
CA MET A 302 4.75 -0.70 11.97
C MET A 302 3.46 0.06 12.21
N GLY A 303 3.14 1.03 11.36
CA GLY A 303 1.83 1.67 11.29
C GLY A 303 1.10 1.26 10.02
N ALA A 304 -0.25 1.21 10.09
CA ALA A 304 -1.10 0.95 8.95
C ALA A 304 -2.31 1.89 8.95
N TYR A 305 -2.53 2.61 7.86
CA TYR A 305 -3.56 3.65 7.76
C TYR A 305 -4.05 3.83 6.32
N ALA A 306 -5.32 4.18 6.16
CA ALA A 306 -5.96 4.34 4.86
C ALA A 306 -5.88 5.80 4.40
N ALA A 307 -4.87 6.17 3.62
CA ALA A 307 -4.83 7.48 2.98
C ALA A 307 -3.82 7.52 1.82
N HIS A 308 -4.23 8.10 0.69
CA HIS A 308 -3.32 8.30 -0.44
C HIS A 308 -2.14 9.19 -0.07
N PRO A 309 -0.91 8.79 -0.35
CA PRO A 309 0.28 9.62 -0.15
C PRO A 309 0.48 10.61 -1.31
N THR A 310 -0.34 11.66 -1.31
CA THR A 310 -0.41 12.69 -2.35
C THR A 310 -0.27 14.11 -1.78
N THR A 311 0.38 14.25 -0.61
CA THR A 311 0.55 15.56 0.04
C THR A 311 1.69 16.38 -0.57
N MET A 312 2.65 15.70 -1.21
CA MET A 312 3.73 16.32 -1.97
C MET A 312 3.39 16.26 -3.46
N GLY A 313 3.84 17.26 -4.19
CA GLY A 313 3.77 17.25 -5.65
C GLY A 313 5.08 16.79 -6.26
N THR A 314 5.18 16.91 -7.58
CA THR A 314 6.40 16.60 -8.35
C THR A 314 7.27 17.83 -8.64
N ASP A 315 6.94 18.99 -8.05
CA ASP A 315 7.61 20.25 -8.29
C ASP A 315 9.11 20.18 -8.07
N GLY A 316 9.86 20.65 -9.06
CA GLY A 316 11.33 20.67 -9.04
C GLY A 316 11.97 19.29 -9.16
N GLY A 317 11.24 18.25 -9.53
CA GLY A 317 11.76 16.91 -9.77
C GLY A 317 12.45 16.26 -8.56
N LYS A 318 11.98 16.57 -7.34
CA LYS A 318 12.55 16.00 -6.12
C LYS A 318 11.79 14.73 -5.71
N ALA A 319 12.44 13.57 -5.83
CA ALA A 319 11.88 12.33 -5.30
C ALA A 319 11.74 12.39 -3.78
N HIS A 320 10.55 12.05 -3.25
CA HIS A 320 10.16 12.24 -1.87
C HIS A 320 9.22 11.11 -1.39
N PRO A 321 9.38 10.56 -0.17
CA PRO A 321 8.54 9.46 0.32
C PRO A 321 7.17 9.91 0.85
N ASP A 322 6.76 11.15 0.61
CA ASP A 322 5.51 11.78 1.08
C ASP A 322 5.31 11.65 2.61
N TRP A 323 4.07 11.69 3.10
CA TRP A 323 3.76 11.58 4.52
C TRP A 323 4.09 10.21 5.15
N PRO A 324 4.07 9.05 4.42
CA PRO A 324 4.53 7.79 4.98
C PRO A 324 5.97 7.84 5.47
N GLY A 325 6.90 8.32 4.64
CA GLY A 325 8.31 8.44 5.05
C GLY A 325 8.52 9.41 6.22
N ARG A 326 7.70 10.45 6.33
CA ARG A 326 7.73 11.33 7.51
C ARG A 326 7.22 10.62 8.76
N PHE A 327 6.10 9.87 8.65
CA PHE A 327 5.58 9.06 9.74
C PHE A 327 6.63 8.05 10.25
N GLU A 328 7.27 7.33 9.33
CA GLU A 328 8.33 6.37 9.65
C GLU A 328 9.49 7.03 10.41
N LYS A 329 9.92 8.22 9.95
CA LYS A 329 10.94 9.00 10.63
C LYS A 329 10.49 9.46 12.02
N ASP A 330 9.25 9.88 12.17
CA ASP A 330 8.71 10.37 13.44
C ASP A 330 8.60 9.22 14.48
N VAL A 331 8.19 8.01 14.08
CA VAL A 331 8.17 6.86 14.99
C VAL A 331 9.58 6.37 15.34
N GLU A 332 10.53 6.41 14.39
CA GLU A 332 11.95 6.11 14.65
C GLU A 332 12.55 7.10 15.68
N ASN A 333 12.27 8.39 15.52
CA ASN A 333 12.73 9.43 16.45
C ASN A 333 12.13 9.28 17.85
N ARG A 334 10.87 8.82 17.92
CA ARG A 334 10.15 8.71 19.17
C ARG A 334 10.47 7.43 19.94
N PHE A 335 10.56 6.31 19.25
CA PHE A 335 10.65 4.99 19.87
C PHE A 335 11.99 4.29 19.65
N GLY A 336 12.80 4.76 18.70
CA GLY A 336 13.94 4.00 18.19
C GLY A 336 13.52 2.87 17.25
N GLY A 337 14.45 2.00 16.92
CA GLY A 337 14.22 0.90 15.97
C GLY A 337 13.98 1.38 14.55
N ILE A 338 13.28 0.56 13.75
CA ILE A 338 12.90 0.87 12.37
C ILE A 338 11.40 1.16 12.30
N GLY A 339 11.04 2.30 11.73
CA GLY A 339 9.66 2.64 11.37
C GLY A 339 9.28 2.01 10.05
N LEU A 340 8.09 1.42 9.94
CA LEU A 340 7.49 0.92 8.70
C LEU A 340 6.08 1.46 8.57
N PHE A 341 5.66 1.71 7.35
CA PHE A 341 4.29 2.11 7.06
C PHE A 341 3.70 1.28 5.91
N PHE A 342 2.48 0.82 6.10
CA PHE A 342 1.68 0.16 5.06
C PHE A 342 0.34 0.88 4.90
N ASN A 343 -0.10 1.04 3.66
CA ASN A 343 -1.47 1.48 3.42
C ASN A 343 -2.48 0.35 3.70
N THR A 344 -3.70 0.74 4.11
CA THR A 344 -4.86 -0.14 4.17
C THR A 344 -5.87 0.26 3.08
N GLY A 345 -7.12 0.54 3.37
CA GLY A 345 -8.14 0.85 2.39
C GLY A 345 -7.98 2.21 1.70
N LEU A 346 -6.83 2.46 1.07
CA LEU A 346 -6.51 3.77 0.48
C LEU A 346 -7.27 4.09 -0.80
N GLY A 347 -7.81 3.09 -1.51
CA GLY A 347 -8.35 3.29 -2.87
C GLY A 347 -9.34 4.44 -3.00
N ASN A 348 -10.23 4.62 -2.03
CA ASN A 348 -11.17 5.73 -1.97
C ASN A 348 -10.84 6.79 -0.89
N MET A 349 -9.71 6.68 -0.19
CA MET A 349 -9.37 7.56 0.91
C MET A 349 -8.25 8.55 0.56
N SER A 350 -8.52 9.83 0.64
CA SER A 350 -7.53 10.90 0.49
C SER A 350 -6.95 11.32 1.82
N SER A 351 -5.68 11.76 1.79
CA SER A 351 -5.01 12.38 2.95
C SER A 351 -5.54 13.77 3.25
N SER A 352 -5.49 14.18 4.51
CA SER A 352 -5.90 15.49 4.99
C SER A 352 -4.85 16.07 5.97
N GLY A 353 -4.64 17.39 5.92
CA GLY A 353 -3.76 18.07 6.88
C GLY A 353 -2.32 18.28 6.44
N GLY A 354 -1.96 17.87 5.24
CA GLY A 354 -0.61 18.06 4.66
C GLY A 354 0.48 17.22 5.33
N LEU A 355 1.69 17.28 4.79
CA LEU A 355 2.82 16.41 5.13
C LEU A 355 3.13 16.34 6.63
N GLY A 356 3.51 17.47 7.24
CA GLY A 356 3.93 17.50 8.65
C GLY A 356 2.77 17.37 9.63
N GLY A 357 1.63 17.98 9.32
CA GLY A 357 0.46 17.97 10.21
C GLY A 357 -0.17 16.59 10.37
N MET A 358 -0.20 15.79 9.31
CA MET A 358 -0.76 14.45 9.30
C MET A 358 0.18 13.45 9.99
N SER A 359 1.42 13.35 9.50
CA SER A 359 2.36 12.31 9.95
C SER A 359 2.76 12.47 11.42
N GLU A 360 3.04 13.71 11.86
CA GLU A 360 3.34 14.00 13.25
C GLU A 360 2.17 13.60 14.17
N LYS A 361 0.94 13.90 13.76
CA LYS A 361 -0.24 13.53 14.56
C LYS A 361 -0.45 12.02 14.59
N LEU A 362 -0.33 11.33 13.47
CA LEU A 362 -0.45 9.87 13.44
C LEU A 362 0.58 9.21 14.35
N SER A 363 1.84 9.64 14.29
CA SER A 363 2.89 9.08 15.14
C SER A 363 2.64 9.33 16.65
N THR A 364 2.01 10.46 17.01
CA THR A 364 1.70 10.77 18.42
C THR A 364 0.53 9.97 18.98
N LEU A 365 -0.31 9.38 18.15
CA LEU A 365 -1.40 8.51 18.59
C LEU A 365 -0.87 7.18 19.14
N ILE A 366 0.25 6.69 18.63
CA ILE A 366 0.83 5.42 19.07
C ILE A 366 1.33 5.60 20.51
N PRO A 367 0.89 4.77 21.48
CA PRO A 367 1.31 4.89 22.86
C PRO A 367 2.79 4.53 23.07
N ASP A 368 3.34 4.89 24.23
CA ASP A 368 4.71 4.50 24.60
C ASP A 368 4.83 2.98 24.73
N VAL A 369 6.06 2.48 24.63
CA VAL A 369 6.39 1.03 24.72
C VAL A 369 5.79 0.40 25.98
N GLY A 370 5.14 -0.74 25.82
CA GLY A 370 4.50 -1.48 26.90
C GLY A 370 3.05 -1.09 27.20
N HIS A 371 2.47 -0.14 26.45
CA HIS A 371 1.10 0.31 26.64
C HIS A 371 0.08 -0.26 25.64
N GLY A 372 0.54 -1.02 24.64
CA GLY A 372 -0.32 -1.75 23.71
C GLY A 372 -0.91 -3.03 24.30
N SER A 373 -1.70 -3.76 23.51
CA SER A 373 -2.12 -5.11 23.81
C SER A 373 -1.00 -6.09 23.49
N ASP A 374 -0.67 -6.98 24.44
CA ASP A 374 0.39 -7.98 24.23
C ASP A 374 -0.10 -9.12 23.32
N VAL A 375 0.73 -9.56 22.38
CA VAL A 375 0.54 -10.82 21.67
C VAL A 375 1.03 -11.96 22.57
N THR A 376 0.10 -12.65 23.24
CA THR A 376 0.46 -13.60 24.30
C THR A 376 0.91 -14.97 23.80
N SER A 377 0.50 -15.34 22.59
CA SER A 377 0.86 -16.60 21.91
C SER A 377 1.20 -16.26 20.47
N PRO A 378 2.42 -15.79 20.21
CA PRO A 378 2.81 -15.25 18.91
C PRO A 378 3.19 -16.34 17.89
N ASP A 379 2.42 -17.44 17.83
CA ASP A 379 2.60 -18.48 16.82
C ASP A 379 2.32 -17.88 15.42
N ILE A 380 3.23 -18.12 14.49
CA ILE A 380 3.20 -17.58 13.14
C ILE A 380 2.64 -18.63 12.18
N LYS A 381 1.62 -18.23 11.42
CA LYS A 381 1.09 -19.02 10.33
C LYS A 381 0.97 -18.13 9.11
N THR A 382 1.38 -18.63 7.95
CA THR A 382 1.34 -17.89 6.69
C THR A 382 0.70 -18.72 5.59
N THR A 383 0.09 -18.06 4.62
CA THR A 383 -0.43 -18.68 3.41
C THR A 383 -0.38 -17.70 2.25
N ARG A 384 -0.26 -18.22 1.04
CA ARG A 384 -0.38 -17.45 -0.21
C ARG A 384 -1.30 -18.18 -1.16
N THR A 385 -2.14 -17.41 -1.85
CA THR A 385 -3.01 -17.90 -2.92
C THR A 385 -2.70 -17.12 -4.18
N THR A 386 -2.57 -17.82 -5.29
CA THR A 386 -2.48 -17.22 -6.63
C THR A 386 -3.68 -17.64 -7.46
N TRP A 387 -4.16 -16.73 -8.32
CA TRP A 387 -5.23 -17.02 -9.27
C TRP A 387 -5.02 -16.29 -10.58
N GLN A 388 -5.72 -16.72 -11.64
CA GLN A 388 -5.78 -16.00 -12.90
C GLN A 388 -6.96 -15.02 -12.84
N GLN A 389 -6.67 -13.73 -12.75
CA GLN A 389 -7.65 -12.67 -12.74
C GLN A 389 -8.02 -12.29 -14.17
N PRO A 390 -9.31 -12.33 -14.57
CA PRO A 390 -9.74 -11.75 -15.83
C PRO A 390 -9.35 -10.27 -15.92
N VAL A 391 -8.92 -9.83 -17.10
CA VAL A 391 -8.68 -8.41 -17.40
C VAL A 391 -9.75 -7.97 -18.40
N THR A 392 -10.74 -7.23 -17.92
CA THR A 392 -11.87 -6.74 -18.72
C THR A 392 -11.74 -5.27 -19.11
N ASN A 393 -10.79 -4.56 -18.52
CA ASN A 393 -10.51 -3.16 -18.82
C ASN A 393 -9.78 -3.04 -20.16
N VAL A 394 -10.49 -2.62 -21.19
CA VAL A 394 -9.96 -2.52 -22.57
C VAL A 394 -8.79 -1.53 -22.69
N PRO A 395 -8.86 -0.30 -22.13
CA PRO A 395 -7.71 0.61 -22.12
C PRO A 395 -6.46 0.01 -21.48
N LEU A 396 -6.57 -0.65 -20.32
CA LEU A 396 -5.41 -1.24 -19.66
C LEU A 396 -4.80 -2.40 -20.47
N THR A 397 -5.63 -3.21 -21.14
CA THR A 397 -5.12 -4.25 -22.05
C THR A 397 -4.43 -3.65 -23.27
N ALA A 398 -5.02 -2.59 -23.87
CA ALA A 398 -4.43 -1.90 -25.00
C ALA A 398 -3.13 -1.15 -24.63
N LEU A 399 -3.00 -0.70 -23.39
CA LEU A 399 -1.82 -0.04 -22.87
C LEU A 399 -0.77 -1.04 -22.32
N GLY A 400 -1.17 -2.20 -21.86
CA GLY A 400 -0.28 -3.25 -21.36
C GLY A 400 0.50 -3.97 -22.46
N GLU A 401 -0.11 -4.22 -23.62
CA GLU A 401 0.59 -4.85 -24.76
C GLU A 401 1.82 -4.05 -25.23
N PRO A 402 1.80 -2.71 -25.32
CA PRO A 402 2.98 -1.93 -25.65
C PRO A 402 3.89 -1.59 -24.46
N GLY A 403 3.57 -1.97 -23.21
CA GLY A 403 4.42 -1.80 -22.04
C GLY A 403 4.24 -0.49 -21.25
N PHE A 404 3.10 0.20 -21.39
CA PHE A 404 2.74 1.37 -20.55
C PHE A 404 2.46 1.00 -19.10
N PHE A 405 2.14 -0.23 -18.87
CA PHE A 405 1.87 -0.82 -17.60
C PHE A 405 2.52 -2.18 -17.69
N ASP A 406 3.75 -2.29 -17.24
CA ASP A 406 4.62 -3.43 -17.58
C ASP A 406 4.28 -4.71 -16.81
N HIS A 407 3.02 -4.88 -16.43
CA HIS A 407 2.53 -6.12 -15.85
C HIS A 407 2.32 -7.18 -16.92
N LYS A 408 2.54 -8.43 -16.57
CA LYS A 408 2.41 -9.53 -17.49
C LYS A 408 0.96 -9.97 -17.70
N PHE A 409 0.38 -9.55 -18.80
CA PHE A 409 -0.91 -10.05 -19.28
C PHE A 409 -0.71 -11.24 -20.23
N THR A 410 -1.62 -12.21 -20.16
CA THR A 410 -1.57 -13.41 -21.00
C THR A 410 -2.88 -13.61 -21.77
N GLN A 411 -2.78 -14.15 -22.98
CA GLN A 411 -3.93 -14.56 -23.80
C GLN A 411 -4.52 -15.91 -23.30
N THR A 412 -4.71 -16.00 -21.98
CA THR A 412 -5.27 -17.17 -21.31
C THR A 412 -6.65 -16.81 -20.78
N PRO A 413 -7.72 -17.47 -21.24
CA PRO A 413 -9.06 -17.20 -20.71
C PRO A 413 -9.13 -17.50 -19.22
N ALA A 414 -9.74 -16.57 -18.47
CA ALA A 414 -10.00 -16.74 -17.06
C ALA A 414 -11.43 -16.35 -16.70
N THR A 415 -11.95 -16.94 -15.63
CA THR A 415 -13.24 -16.62 -15.05
C THR A 415 -13.07 -16.57 -13.54
N VAL A 416 -13.66 -15.56 -12.90
CA VAL A 416 -13.83 -15.47 -11.46
C VAL A 416 -15.30 -15.45 -11.11
N ASP A 417 -15.64 -16.07 -9.98
CA ASP A 417 -16.97 -16.10 -9.39
C ASP A 417 -16.78 -16.05 -7.87
N THR A 418 -17.22 -14.97 -7.25
CA THR A 418 -17.04 -14.75 -5.82
C THR A 418 -18.07 -15.51 -4.96
N GLY A 419 -19.04 -16.17 -5.59
CA GLY A 419 -20.18 -16.71 -4.84
C GLY A 419 -21.13 -15.61 -4.34
N GLU A 420 -22.17 -16.00 -3.61
CA GLU A 420 -23.07 -15.04 -2.97
C GLU A 420 -22.55 -14.68 -1.56
N ASP A 421 -22.34 -13.40 -1.31
CA ASP A 421 -22.05 -12.88 0.02
C ASP A 421 -23.31 -12.88 0.92
N ALA A 422 -23.15 -12.40 2.18
CA ALA A 422 -24.26 -12.32 3.14
C ALA A 422 -25.40 -11.38 2.66
N GLU A 423 -25.10 -10.43 1.76
CA GLU A 423 -26.06 -9.50 1.16
C GLU A 423 -26.58 -9.98 -0.21
N LYS A 424 -26.22 -11.22 -0.61
CA LYS A 424 -26.53 -11.83 -1.91
C LYS A 424 -25.92 -11.10 -3.11
N HIS A 425 -24.80 -10.45 -2.91
CA HIS A 425 -24.00 -9.96 -4.02
C HIS A 425 -23.10 -11.09 -4.50
N GLN A 426 -23.09 -11.30 -5.80
CA GLN A 426 -22.20 -12.22 -6.48
C GLN A 426 -21.56 -11.47 -7.63
N CYS A 427 -20.25 -11.51 -7.72
CA CYS A 427 -19.56 -10.97 -8.86
C CYS A 427 -19.02 -12.09 -9.75
N VAL A 428 -19.45 -12.09 -11.00
CA VAL A 428 -18.94 -13.00 -12.04
C VAL A 428 -18.33 -12.20 -13.17
N SER A 429 -17.10 -12.53 -13.53
CA SER A 429 -16.38 -11.92 -14.64
C SER A 429 -15.59 -12.97 -15.41
N ALA A 430 -15.47 -12.76 -16.74
CA ALA A 430 -14.67 -13.59 -17.63
C ALA A 430 -14.02 -12.76 -18.73
N SER A 431 -12.81 -13.10 -19.10
CA SER A 431 -12.08 -12.46 -20.19
C SER A 431 -11.18 -13.47 -20.91
N PRO A 432 -10.93 -13.30 -22.23
CA PRO A 432 -9.90 -14.05 -22.93
C PRO A 432 -8.47 -13.66 -22.50
N ILE A 433 -8.31 -12.54 -21.79
CA ILE A 433 -7.03 -12.04 -21.28
C ILE A 433 -7.06 -12.13 -19.76
N SER A 434 -5.98 -12.58 -19.18
CA SER A 434 -5.82 -12.68 -17.73
C SER A 434 -4.43 -12.28 -17.27
N THR A 435 -4.32 -12.07 -15.97
CA THR A 435 -3.04 -11.89 -15.29
C THR A 435 -2.99 -12.75 -14.02
N GLU A 436 -1.80 -13.26 -13.68
CA GLU A 436 -1.59 -13.93 -12.41
C GLU A 436 -1.51 -12.92 -11.29
N VAL A 437 -2.27 -13.14 -10.24
CA VAL A 437 -2.32 -12.28 -9.04
C VAL A 437 -2.01 -13.12 -7.82
N ALA A 438 -1.41 -12.51 -6.82
CA ALA A 438 -1.11 -13.14 -5.54
C ALA A 438 -1.68 -12.35 -4.36
N SER A 439 -2.34 -13.05 -3.45
CA SER A 439 -2.69 -12.56 -2.13
C SER A 439 -2.03 -13.42 -1.06
N SER A 440 -1.64 -12.83 0.04
CA SER A 440 -1.07 -13.54 1.19
C SER A 440 -1.83 -13.19 2.46
N ALA A 441 -1.83 -14.12 3.41
CA ALA A 441 -2.26 -13.82 4.77
C ALA A 441 -1.29 -14.41 5.78
N ALA A 442 -1.20 -13.73 6.92
CA ALA A 442 -0.45 -14.20 8.08
C ALA A 442 -1.28 -14.06 9.35
N ARG A 443 -1.03 -14.94 10.31
CA ARG A 443 -1.46 -14.79 11.71
C ARG A 443 -0.26 -14.85 12.61
N ILE A 444 -0.27 -13.98 13.63
CA ILE A 444 0.69 -13.96 14.72
C ILE A 444 -0.15 -13.93 16.00
N GLY A 445 -0.58 -15.09 16.47
CA GLY A 445 -1.57 -15.17 17.56
C GLY A 445 -2.86 -14.40 17.23
N ASP A 446 -3.15 -13.33 17.98
CA ASP A 446 -4.31 -12.47 17.82
C ASP A 446 -4.19 -11.41 16.71
N VAL A 447 -3.06 -11.30 16.08
CA VAL A 447 -2.83 -10.37 14.97
C VAL A 447 -3.06 -11.07 13.65
N ALA A 448 -3.84 -10.47 12.76
CA ALA A 448 -4.05 -10.93 11.39
C ALA A 448 -3.53 -9.88 10.39
N ILE A 449 -2.93 -10.37 9.31
CA ILE A 449 -2.42 -9.55 8.21
C ILE A 449 -2.94 -10.15 6.92
N THR A 450 -3.43 -9.32 5.99
CA THR A 450 -3.74 -9.73 4.62
C THR A 450 -3.08 -8.79 3.63
N ALA A 451 -2.66 -9.30 2.48
CA ALA A 451 -1.99 -8.57 1.42
C ALA A 451 -2.92 -8.49 0.20
N SER A 452 -3.25 -7.26 -0.21
CA SER A 452 -4.12 -6.98 -1.36
C SER A 452 -3.30 -6.38 -2.52
N PRO A 453 -3.46 -6.91 -3.75
CA PRO A 453 -2.58 -6.62 -4.89
C PRO A 453 -2.96 -5.33 -5.65
N GLY A 454 -3.30 -4.27 -4.94
CA GLY A 454 -3.68 -2.98 -5.53
C GLY A 454 -4.26 -2.01 -4.51
N GLU A 455 -4.97 -0.99 -5.01
CA GLU A 455 -5.57 0.09 -4.23
C GLU A 455 -6.97 -0.31 -3.74
N VAL A 456 -7.00 -1.14 -2.70
CA VAL A 456 -8.25 -1.68 -2.13
C VAL A 456 -9.06 -0.57 -1.46
N PHE A 457 -10.39 -0.63 -1.64
CA PHE A 457 -11.31 0.33 -1.04
C PHE A 457 -11.58 0.04 0.44
N SER A 458 -11.85 1.10 1.20
CA SER A 458 -12.05 1.04 2.65
C SER A 458 -13.24 0.17 3.10
N ASN A 459 -14.29 0.02 2.29
CA ASN A 459 -15.39 -0.88 2.61
C ASN A 459 -14.95 -2.37 2.56
N LEU A 460 -14.08 -2.76 1.63
CA LEU A 460 -13.52 -4.11 1.55
C LEU A 460 -12.62 -4.40 2.74
N THR A 461 -11.72 -3.47 3.08
CA THR A 461 -10.82 -3.63 4.23
C THR A 461 -11.57 -3.64 5.56
N ASN A 462 -12.62 -2.82 5.73
CA ASN A 462 -13.49 -2.88 6.90
C ASN A 462 -14.19 -4.25 6.99
N THR A 463 -14.69 -4.79 5.87
CA THR A 463 -15.29 -6.12 5.82
C THR A 463 -14.31 -7.22 6.25
N ILE A 464 -13.05 -7.13 5.81
CA ILE A 464 -11.98 -8.05 6.23
C ILE A 464 -11.74 -7.93 7.75
N LYS A 465 -11.62 -6.72 8.29
CA LYS A 465 -11.44 -6.47 9.74
C LYS A 465 -12.57 -7.07 10.56
N GLU A 466 -13.81 -6.82 10.17
CA GLU A 466 -15.02 -7.27 10.89
C GLU A 466 -15.17 -8.81 10.90
N ASN A 467 -14.68 -9.49 9.86
CA ASN A 467 -14.88 -10.93 9.69
C ASN A 467 -13.62 -11.78 9.94
N SER A 468 -12.49 -11.19 10.23
CA SER A 468 -11.21 -11.89 10.46
C SER A 468 -11.22 -12.80 11.71
N GLY A 469 -11.96 -12.39 12.74
CA GLY A 469 -11.96 -13.03 14.06
C GLY A 469 -10.63 -12.90 14.81
N ALA A 470 -9.82 -11.88 14.48
CA ALA A 470 -8.58 -11.54 15.17
C ALA A 470 -8.80 -10.41 16.19
N GLY A 471 -7.84 -10.21 17.09
CA GLY A 471 -7.80 -9.06 18.01
C GLY A 471 -7.55 -7.76 17.29
N ILE A 472 -6.70 -7.79 16.25
CA ILE A 472 -6.49 -6.73 15.27
C ILE A 472 -6.24 -7.33 13.89
N THR A 473 -6.63 -6.60 12.84
CA THR A 473 -6.39 -7.00 11.46
C THR A 473 -5.77 -5.85 10.66
N PHE A 474 -4.73 -6.15 9.93
CA PHE A 474 -4.04 -5.27 8.99
C PHE A 474 -4.33 -5.72 7.56
N PRO A 475 -5.40 -5.22 6.92
CA PRO A 475 -5.68 -5.50 5.51
C PRO A 475 -4.86 -4.56 4.62
N LEU A 476 -3.64 -4.98 4.30
CA LEU A 476 -2.66 -4.16 3.60
C LEU A 476 -2.98 -4.04 2.11
N ALA A 477 -2.93 -2.81 1.60
CA ALA A 477 -3.03 -2.48 0.19
C ALA A 477 -1.65 -2.38 -0.46
N GLN A 478 -1.58 -2.37 -1.79
CA GLN A 478 -0.33 -2.24 -2.55
C GLN A 478 0.73 -3.25 -2.11
N THR A 479 0.27 -4.47 -1.79
CA THR A 479 1.13 -5.55 -1.31
C THR A 479 0.95 -6.79 -2.17
N ASN A 480 2.05 -7.42 -2.53
CA ASN A 480 2.20 -8.50 -3.51
C ASN A 480 1.92 -8.10 -4.97
N ASP A 481 1.37 -6.91 -5.23
CA ASP A 481 1.20 -6.32 -6.56
C ASP A 481 0.69 -4.86 -6.44
N ALA A 482 0.56 -4.16 -7.60
CA ALA A 482 0.09 -2.78 -7.74
C ALA A 482 -0.85 -2.62 -8.95
N LEU A 483 -1.91 -3.44 -9.02
CA LEU A 483 -2.79 -3.57 -10.19
C LEU A 483 -3.92 -2.53 -10.26
N GLY A 484 -3.72 -1.34 -9.68
CA GLY A 484 -4.69 -0.25 -9.69
C GLY A 484 -5.83 -0.45 -8.70
N TYR A 485 -6.97 0.22 -8.97
CA TYR A 485 -8.07 0.30 -8.01
C TYR A 485 -8.87 -0.99 -7.86
N MET A 486 -9.30 -1.23 -6.64
CA MET A 486 -10.08 -2.39 -6.23
C MET A 486 -11.37 -1.97 -5.52
N PRO A 487 -12.34 -1.37 -6.24
CA PRO A 487 -13.66 -1.09 -5.69
C PRO A 487 -14.48 -2.37 -5.51
N GLN A 488 -15.56 -2.29 -4.71
CA GLN A 488 -16.59 -3.32 -4.76
C GLN A 488 -17.36 -3.28 -6.09
N SER A 489 -17.69 -4.45 -6.61
CA SER A 489 -18.31 -4.58 -7.93
C SER A 489 -19.62 -3.80 -8.09
N PHE A 490 -20.43 -3.71 -7.04
CA PHE A 490 -21.71 -2.97 -7.09
C PHE A 490 -21.52 -1.44 -7.08
N GLU A 491 -20.35 -0.93 -6.71
CA GLU A 491 -20.03 0.51 -6.74
C GLU A 491 -19.49 0.95 -8.09
N MET A 492 -19.07 0.02 -8.95
CA MET A 492 -18.52 0.35 -10.25
C MET A 492 -19.61 0.71 -11.25
N SER A 493 -19.44 1.82 -11.95
CA SER A 493 -20.31 2.16 -13.08
C SER A 493 -20.07 1.22 -14.27
N GLN A 494 -21.14 0.86 -15.00
CA GLN A 494 -21.00 0.05 -16.21
C GLN A 494 -20.10 0.73 -17.27
N VAL A 495 -20.11 2.05 -17.31
CA VAL A 495 -19.30 2.84 -18.24
C VAL A 495 -17.85 2.89 -17.76
N GLY A 496 -17.61 3.00 -16.47
CA GLY A 496 -16.28 2.92 -15.86
C GLY A 496 -15.62 1.56 -16.13
N GLN A 497 -16.39 0.47 -16.02
CA GLN A 497 -15.92 -0.88 -16.36
C GLN A 497 -15.41 -1.04 -17.80
N GLN A 498 -15.84 -0.19 -18.72
CA GLN A 498 -15.36 -0.13 -20.09
C GLN A 498 -14.16 0.80 -20.28
N GLY A 499 -13.60 1.33 -19.19
CA GLY A 499 -12.47 2.26 -19.20
C GLY A 499 -12.80 3.68 -19.67
N LEU A 500 -14.10 4.03 -19.79
CA LEU A 500 -14.51 5.35 -20.28
C LEU A 500 -14.41 6.46 -19.23
N GLY A 501 -14.16 6.15 -17.98
CA GLY A 501 -13.86 7.13 -16.93
C GLY A 501 -12.53 7.87 -17.17
N PHE A 502 -11.60 7.24 -17.90
CA PHE A 502 -10.41 7.93 -18.40
C PHE A 502 -10.77 9.08 -19.36
N VAL A 503 -11.77 8.84 -20.22
CA VAL A 503 -12.30 9.89 -21.11
C VAL A 503 -13.00 10.98 -20.32
N ASP A 504 -13.67 10.63 -19.20
CA ASP A 504 -14.34 11.61 -18.33
C ASP A 504 -13.32 12.51 -17.62
N GLN A 505 -12.24 11.96 -17.12
CA GLN A 505 -11.13 12.73 -16.53
C GLN A 505 -10.49 13.69 -17.54
N LEU A 506 -10.36 13.27 -18.80
CA LEU A 506 -9.81 14.11 -19.88
C LEU A 506 -10.81 15.16 -20.39
N THR A 507 -12.11 14.90 -20.35
CA THR A 507 -13.13 15.75 -20.97
C THR A 507 -13.94 16.58 -19.97
N GLY A 508 -13.79 16.30 -18.66
CA GLY A 508 -14.57 16.96 -17.60
C GLY A 508 -16.05 16.58 -17.61
N TYR A 509 -16.43 15.45 -18.20
CA TYR A 509 -17.78 14.91 -18.14
C TYR A 509 -18.03 14.35 -16.73
N ALA A 510 -18.90 14.99 -15.97
CA ALA A 510 -19.23 14.59 -14.61
C ALA A 510 -20.01 13.27 -14.56
N GLY A 511 -19.62 12.34 -13.73
CA GLY A 511 -20.44 11.21 -13.33
C GLY A 511 -19.81 9.83 -13.35
N ILE A 512 -18.55 9.69 -13.76
CA ILE A 512 -17.81 8.45 -13.72
C ILE A 512 -16.60 8.65 -12.82
N ASN A 513 -16.48 7.85 -11.77
CA ASN A 513 -15.30 7.91 -10.92
C ASN A 513 -14.09 7.37 -11.68
N TYR A 514 -12.99 8.10 -11.69
CA TYR A 514 -11.79 7.71 -12.44
C TYR A 514 -11.20 6.38 -11.94
N GLU A 515 -11.39 6.03 -10.68
CA GLU A 515 -10.96 4.76 -10.09
C GLU A 515 -11.56 3.57 -10.83
N ASP A 516 -12.81 3.67 -11.30
CA ASP A 516 -13.45 2.60 -12.07
C ASP A 516 -12.69 2.31 -13.38
N SER A 517 -12.00 3.33 -13.94
CA SER A 517 -11.24 3.24 -15.18
C SER A 517 -9.86 2.61 -15.00
N TYR A 518 -9.32 2.69 -13.80
CA TYR A 518 -8.03 2.09 -13.46
C TYR A 518 -8.16 0.75 -12.71
N ALA A 519 -9.37 0.22 -12.57
CA ALA A 519 -9.60 -1.14 -12.10
C ALA A 519 -9.44 -2.13 -13.25
N ILE A 520 -8.67 -3.19 -13.08
CA ILE A 520 -8.42 -4.18 -14.14
C ILE A 520 -9.65 -5.02 -14.48
N ASP A 521 -10.52 -5.24 -13.49
CA ASP A 521 -11.77 -5.99 -13.61
C ASP A 521 -12.74 -5.61 -12.51
N LYS A 522 -14.05 -5.68 -12.80
CA LYS A 522 -15.10 -5.32 -11.83
C LYS A 522 -15.16 -6.22 -10.59
N CYS A 523 -14.71 -7.47 -10.68
CA CYS A 523 -14.75 -8.42 -9.58
C CYS A 523 -13.43 -8.50 -8.80
N PHE A 524 -12.44 -7.69 -9.17
CA PHE A 524 -11.10 -7.80 -8.61
C PHE A 524 -11.08 -7.52 -7.10
N GLY A 525 -11.76 -6.47 -6.65
CA GLY A 525 -11.86 -6.12 -5.23
C GLY A 525 -12.59 -7.19 -4.41
N ASP A 526 -13.75 -7.64 -4.90
CA ASP A 526 -14.53 -8.70 -4.22
C ASP A 526 -13.74 -10.01 -4.12
N MET A 527 -13.06 -10.41 -5.22
CA MET A 527 -12.26 -11.64 -5.25
C MET A 527 -11.08 -11.59 -4.27
N ALA A 528 -10.41 -10.45 -4.16
CA ALA A 528 -9.31 -10.29 -3.22
C ALA A 528 -9.79 -10.31 -1.76
N MET A 529 -10.92 -9.67 -1.46
CA MET A 529 -11.53 -9.69 -0.13
C MET A 529 -11.92 -11.12 0.29
N GLU A 530 -12.61 -11.86 -0.59
CA GLU A 530 -12.98 -13.24 -0.31
C GLU A 530 -11.77 -14.14 -0.11
N THR A 531 -10.76 -13.99 -0.98
CA THR A 531 -9.50 -14.73 -0.86
C THR A 531 -8.85 -14.46 0.51
N ALA A 532 -8.79 -13.20 0.93
CA ALA A 532 -8.24 -12.82 2.23
C ALA A 532 -9.01 -13.47 3.40
N LEU A 533 -10.35 -13.47 3.36
CA LEU A 533 -11.18 -14.10 4.39
C LEU A 533 -11.03 -15.63 4.42
N GLN A 534 -10.95 -16.28 3.25
CA GLN A 534 -10.69 -17.72 3.14
C GLN A 534 -9.31 -18.08 3.70
N GLN A 535 -8.28 -17.30 3.36
CA GLN A 535 -6.93 -17.46 3.89
C GLN A 535 -6.92 -17.34 5.41
N LEU A 536 -7.48 -16.27 5.99
CA LEU A 536 -7.57 -16.09 7.44
C LEU A 536 -8.36 -17.22 8.12
N GLY A 537 -9.40 -17.73 7.45
CA GLY A 537 -10.16 -18.89 7.91
C GLY A 537 -9.31 -20.16 8.01
N SER A 538 -8.39 -20.37 7.07
CA SER A 538 -7.49 -21.53 7.03
C SER A 538 -6.35 -21.47 8.06
N LEU A 539 -6.04 -20.28 8.57
CA LEU A 539 -4.96 -20.05 9.55
C LEU A 539 -5.43 -20.06 11.02
N LYS A 540 -6.73 -20.35 11.27
CA LYS A 540 -7.29 -20.42 12.63
C LYS A 540 -6.75 -21.59 13.44
#